data_d056c81c3e211b6d785e7d1eb3b61baa
#
_entry.id   d056c81c3e211b6d785e7d1eb3b61baa
#
_cell.length_a   1.000
_cell.length_b   1.000
_cell.length_c   1.000
_cell.angle_alpha   90.00
_cell.angle_beta   90.00
_cell.angle_gamma   90.00
#
_symmetry.space_group_name_H-M   'P 1'
#
loop_
_entity.id
_entity.type
_entity.pdbx_description
1 polymer ?
#
loop_
_entity_poly.entity_id
_entity_poly.type
_entity_poly.pdbx_seq_one_letter_code
_entity_poly.pdbx_strand_id
1 'polypeptide(L)'
;MTLADILAPLSPERFFAEYYDQQPLHLPGAAEKFAAVLDWGGINRLLGMTHIWSERSLKLVLDSNSIPPAQYSQSAMSRDGATTLQPIAAKVQEWVARGASVVMNDVDSLTPGLTGVSAALEGAGLGK
;
A
#
# COMPACT_ATOMS: atom_id res chain seq x y z
N MET A 1 2.00 -13.34 9.57
CA MET A 1 3.37 -13.23 9.02
C MET A 1 4.27 -12.70 10.13
N THR A 2 5.43 -13.28 10.33
CA THR A 2 6.42 -12.86 11.34
C THR A 2 7.60 -12.18 10.67
N LEU A 3 8.46 -11.49 11.45
CA LEU A 3 9.71 -10.96 10.90
C LEU A 3 10.60 -12.05 10.30
N ALA A 4 10.63 -13.24 10.90
CA ALA A 4 11.37 -14.37 10.36
C ALA A 4 10.85 -14.82 8.98
N ASP A 5 9.52 -14.80 8.77
CA ASP A 5 8.93 -15.10 7.46
C ASP A 5 9.31 -14.04 6.41
N ILE A 6 9.33 -12.77 6.82
CA ILE A 6 9.71 -11.65 5.94
C ILE A 6 11.19 -11.75 5.53
N LEU A 7 12.07 -12.10 6.47
CA LEU A 7 13.51 -12.16 6.25
C LEU A 7 14.01 -13.50 5.70
N ALA A 8 13.17 -14.55 5.70
CA ALA A 8 13.62 -15.87 5.23
C ALA A 8 14.27 -15.79 3.83
N PRO A 9 15.40 -16.51 3.62
CA PRO A 9 16.04 -17.50 4.48
C PRO A 9 17.00 -16.95 5.54
N LEU A 10 17.15 -15.62 5.67
CA LEU A 10 17.99 -15.00 6.70
C LEU A 10 17.24 -14.99 8.04
N SER A 11 17.94 -15.29 9.14
CA SER A 11 17.33 -15.16 10.47
C SER A 11 17.29 -13.69 10.95
N PRO A 12 16.31 -13.32 11.81
CA PRO A 12 16.25 -11.98 12.39
C PRO A 12 17.53 -11.59 13.15
N GLU A 13 18.15 -12.53 13.86
CA GLU A 13 19.37 -12.30 14.63
C GLU A 13 20.52 -11.87 13.70
N ARG A 14 20.70 -12.60 12.58
CA ARG A 14 21.73 -12.24 11.59
C ARG A 14 21.41 -10.92 10.89
N PHE A 15 20.14 -10.64 10.62
CA PHE A 15 19.72 -9.37 10.04
C PHE A 15 20.13 -8.20 10.93
N PHE A 16 19.82 -8.25 12.22
CA PHE A 16 20.17 -7.19 13.14
C PHE A 16 21.69 -7.08 13.39
N ALA A 17 22.42 -8.21 13.39
CA ALA A 17 23.86 -8.21 13.62
C ALA A 17 24.69 -7.74 12.43
N GLU A 18 24.26 -8.03 11.20
CA GLU A 18 25.10 -7.88 10.00
C GLU A 18 24.59 -6.81 9.02
N TYR A 19 23.29 -6.46 9.05
CA TYR A 19 22.67 -5.65 8.01
C TYR A 19 21.98 -4.39 8.54
N TYR A 20 21.20 -4.52 9.62
CA TYR A 20 20.39 -3.40 10.11
C TYR A 20 21.28 -2.21 10.47
N ASP A 21 20.96 -1.04 9.88
CA ASP A 21 21.72 0.22 10.00
C ASP A 21 23.21 0.13 9.60
N GLN A 22 23.58 -0.89 8.83
CA GLN A 22 24.96 -1.09 8.40
C GLN A 22 25.10 -1.17 6.88
N GLN A 23 24.26 -1.96 6.21
CA GLN A 23 24.34 -2.17 4.77
C GLN A 23 22.99 -2.62 4.18
N PRO A 24 22.75 -2.36 2.89
CA PRO A 24 21.54 -2.84 2.23
C PRO A 24 21.56 -4.37 2.12
N LEU A 25 20.37 -4.97 2.23
CA LEU A 25 20.14 -6.40 2.08
C LEU A 25 19.18 -6.65 0.93
N HIS A 26 19.57 -7.48 -0.02
CA HIS A 26 18.70 -8.04 -1.04
C HIS A 26 18.56 -9.54 -0.81
N LEU A 27 17.34 -10.00 -0.55
CA LEU A 27 17.00 -11.42 -0.43
C LEU A 27 16.25 -11.85 -1.69
N PRO A 28 16.82 -12.70 -2.55
CA PRO A 28 16.08 -13.29 -3.66
C PRO A 28 14.91 -14.10 -3.09
N GLY A 29 13.69 -13.67 -3.40
CA GLY A 29 12.47 -14.34 -2.93
C GLY A 29 11.85 -15.22 -4.01
N ALA A 30 10.99 -16.15 -3.60
CA ALA A 30 10.05 -16.79 -4.50
C ALA A 30 8.87 -15.85 -4.76
N ALA A 31 8.28 -15.89 -5.96
CA ALA A 31 7.12 -15.06 -6.33
C ALA A 31 5.94 -15.21 -5.34
N GLU A 32 5.80 -16.41 -4.77
CA GLU A 32 4.72 -16.75 -3.85
C GLU A 32 4.92 -16.27 -2.40
N LYS A 33 6.11 -15.77 -2.06
CA LYS A 33 6.46 -15.42 -0.67
C LYS A 33 5.47 -14.44 -0.03
N PHE A 34 4.98 -13.47 -0.79
CA PHE A 34 4.06 -12.45 -0.34
C PHE A 34 2.68 -12.52 -1.01
N ALA A 35 2.37 -13.60 -1.72
CA ALA A 35 1.09 -13.75 -2.43
C ALA A 35 -0.14 -13.64 -1.52
N ALA A 36 -0.03 -14.09 -0.27
CA ALA A 36 -1.11 -14.00 0.72
C ALA A 36 -1.20 -12.62 1.41
N VAL A 37 -0.24 -11.73 1.20
CA VAL A 37 -0.23 -10.40 1.85
C VAL A 37 -1.18 -9.46 1.13
N LEU A 38 -1.03 -9.33 -0.18
CA LEU A 38 -1.87 -8.51 -1.04
C LEU A 38 -1.75 -9.01 -2.49
N ASP A 39 -2.88 -9.23 -3.12
CA ASP A 39 -3.01 -9.58 -4.52
C ASP A 39 -3.79 -8.51 -5.31
N TRP A 40 -3.86 -8.67 -6.63
CA TRP A 40 -4.63 -7.76 -7.49
C TRP A 40 -6.12 -7.74 -7.16
N GLY A 41 -6.67 -8.87 -6.67
CA GLY A 41 -8.05 -8.94 -6.19
C GLY A 41 -8.26 -8.05 -4.96
N GLY A 42 -7.31 -8.05 -4.02
CA GLY A 42 -7.28 -7.17 -2.85
C GLY A 42 -7.20 -5.69 -3.25
N ILE A 43 -6.29 -5.35 -4.17
CA ILE A 43 -6.15 -3.98 -4.69
C ILE A 43 -7.45 -3.51 -5.35
N ASN A 44 -8.07 -4.33 -6.18
CA ASN A 44 -9.33 -3.98 -6.84
C ASN A 44 -10.48 -3.81 -5.84
N ARG A 45 -10.55 -4.63 -4.80
CA ARG A 45 -11.52 -4.44 -3.70
C ARG A 45 -11.31 -3.10 -3.00
N LEU A 46 -10.07 -2.77 -2.64
CA LEU A 46 -9.74 -1.47 -2.02
C LEU A 46 -10.14 -0.30 -2.92
N LEU A 47 -9.80 -0.33 -4.19
CA LEU A 47 -10.19 0.71 -5.16
C LEU A 47 -11.71 0.81 -5.33
N GLY A 48 -12.44 -0.31 -5.24
CA GLY A 48 -13.91 -0.35 -5.28
C GLY A 48 -14.59 0.27 -4.04
N MET A 49 -13.89 0.37 -2.92
CA MET A 49 -14.38 1.00 -1.69
C MET A 49 -14.22 2.53 -1.73
N THR A 50 -14.76 3.16 -2.76
CA THR A 50 -14.50 4.58 -3.10
C THR A 50 -14.82 5.58 -1.98
N HIS A 51 -15.74 5.22 -1.07
CA HIS A 51 -16.15 6.07 0.06
C HIS A 51 -15.10 6.18 1.19
N ILE A 52 -14.11 5.30 1.22
CA ILE A 52 -13.03 5.35 2.23
C ILE A 52 -11.86 6.23 1.78
N TRP A 53 -11.78 6.53 0.49
CA TRP A 53 -10.68 7.29 -0.09
C TRP A 53 -10.98 8.79 -0.13
N SER A 54 -9.94 9.58 0.08
CA SER A 54 -9.92 11.02 -0.10
C SER A 54 -8.70 11.42 -0.93
N GLU A 55 -8.60 12.68 -1.32
CA GLU A 55 -7.42 13.23 -1.99
C GLU A 55 -6.12 13.11 -1.17
N ARG A 56 -6.22 12.86 0.15
CA ARG A 56 -5.06 12.67 1.03
C ARG A 56 -4.60 11.22 1.09
N SER A 57 -5.54 10.28 1.00
CA SER A 57 -5.27 8.84 1.18
C SER A 57 -5.10 8.08 -0.12
N LEU A 58 -5.59 8.61 -1.27
CA LEU A 58 -5.38 8.02 -2.59
C LEU A 58 -4.90 9.09 -3.57
N LYS A 59 -3.77 8.84 -4.22
CA LYS A 59 -3.16 9.74 -5.22
C LYS A 59 -2.74 8.96 -6.45
N LEU A 60 -2.77 9.63 -7.59
CA LEU A 60 -2.21 9.12 -8.83
C LEU A 60 -1.01 9.96 -9.24
N VAL A 61 0.03 9.27 -9.72
CA VAL A 61 1.28 9.89 -10.17
C VAL A 61 1.63 9.34 -11.55
N LEU A 62 1.92 10.22 -12.50
CA LEU A 62 2.41 9.86 -13.84
C LEU A 62 3.66 10.69 -14.14
N ASP A 63 4.74 10.04 -14.57
CA ASP A 63 6.01 10.69 -14.90
C ASP A 63 6.51 11.67 -13.82
N SER A 64 6.48 11.20 -12.56
CA SER A 64 6.84 11.96 -11.36
C SER A 64 5.92 13.16 -11.05
N ASN A 65 4.84 13.36 -11.77
CA ASN A 65 3.88 14.43 -11.54
C ASN A 65 2.59 13.89 -10.93
N SER A 66 2.10 14.55 -9.88
CA SER A 66 0.78 14.23 -9.32
C SER A 66 -0.33 14.59 -10.31
N ILE A 67 -1.24 13.66 -10.55
CA ILE A 67 -2.44 13.91 -11.34
C ILE A 67 -3.45 14.65 -10.44
N PRO A 68 -4.02 15.78 -10.90
CA PRO A 68 -5.02 16.50 -10.13
C PRO A 68 -6.22 15.60 -9.75
N PRO A 69 -6.66 15.56 -8.48
CA PRO A 69 -7.76 14.68 -8.04
C PRO A 69 -9.05 14.85 -8.84
N ALA A 70 -9.35 16.06 -9.32
CA ALA A 70 -10.52 16.32 -10.15
C ALA A 70 -10.56 15.52 -11.47
N GLN A 71 -9.43 14.98 -11.93
CA GLN A 71 -9.36 14.18 -13.15
C GLN A 71 -9.80 12.73 -12.95
N TYR A 72 -9.79 12.22 -11.71
CA TYR A 72 -10.16 10.84 -11.41
C TYR A 72 -11.15 10.70 -10.25
N SER A 73 -11.66 11.82 -9.72
CA SER A 73 -12.60 11.84 -8.60
C SER A 73 -13.85 12.65 -8.95
N GLN A 74 -14.87 12.50 -8.13
CA GLN A 74 -16.09 13.31 -8.13
C GLN A 74 -16.36 13.87 -6.75
N SER A 75 -17.06 15.00 -6.69
CA SER A 75 -17.54 15.55 -5.42
C SER A 75 -18.61 14.63 -4.83
N ALA A 76 -18.46 14.31 -3.56
CA ALA A 76 -19.43 13.55 -2.79
C ALA A 76 -19.65 14.25 -1.45
N MET A 77 -20.88 14.20 -0.95
CA MET A 77 -21.20 14.74 0.36
C MET A 77 -20.94 13.65 1.41
N SER A 78 -20.12 13.98 2.40
CA SER A 78 -19.90 13.15 3.58
C SER A 78 -21.09 13.16 4.52
N ARG A 79 -21.18 12.23 5.46
CA ARG A 79 -22.29 12.14 6.42
C ARG A 79 -22.41 13.35 7.33
N ASP A 80 -21.32 14.06 7.56
CA ASP A 80 -21.23 15.31 8.33
C ASP A 80 -21.52 16.57 7.50
N GLY A 81 -21.91 16.40 6.22
CA GLY A 81 -22.23 17.49 5.31
C GLY A 81 -21.02 18.14 4.62
N ALA A 82 -19.80 17.68 4.88
CA ALA A 82 -18.62 18.17 4.19
C ALA A 82 -18.56 17.60 2.76
N THR A 83 -18.08 18.42 1.81
CA THR A 83 -17.81 17.96 0.44
C THR A 83 -16.41 17.36 0.39
N THR A 84 -16.32 16.14 -0.08
CA THR A 84 -15.04 15.42 -0.30
C THR A 84 -14.93 14.99 -1.75
N LEU A 85 -13.69 14.81 -2.22
CA LEU A 85 -13.42 14.20 -3.52
C LEU A 85 -13.25 12.70 -3.35
N GLN A 86 -14.15 11.92 -3.95
CA GLN A 86 -14.09 10.46 -3.94
C GLN A 86 -13.61 9.96 -5.30
N PRO A 87 -12.63 9.02 -5.34
CA PRO A 87 -12.14 8.49 -6.59
C PRO A 87 -13.22 7.66 -7.31
N ILE A 88 -13.22 7.74 -8.62
CA ILE A 88 -14.04 6.92 -9.52
C ILE A 88 -13.14 5.78 -10.01
N ALA A 89 -13.43 4.54 -9.59
CA ALA A 89 -12.59 3.38 -9.87
C ALA A 89 -12.26 3.21 -11.36
N ALA A 90 -13.23 3.42 -12.25
CA ALA A 90 -13.01 3.35 -13.70
C ALA A 90 -11.97 4.37 -14.18
N LYS A 91 -12.04 5.62 -13.69
CA LYS A 91 -11.06 6.66 -14.05
C LYS A 91 -9.67 6.36 -13.49
N VAL A 92 -9.59 5.80 -12.27
CA VAL A 92 -8.31 5.33 -11.71
C VAL A 92 -7.71 4.24 -12.60
N GLN A 93 -8.51 3.27 -13.03
CA GLN A 93 -8.06 2.20 -13.94
C GLN A 93 -7.60 2.74 -15.31
N GLU A 94 -8.30 3.74 -15.86
CA GLU A 94 -7.87 4.41 -17.11
C GLU A 94 -6.49 5.05 -16.97
N TRP A 95 -6.22 5.72 -15.85
CA TRP A 95 -4.91 6.30 -15.57
C TRP A 95 -3.83 5.24 -15.38
N VAL A 96 -4.14 4.15 -14.68
CA VAL A 96 -3.22 3.01 -14.52
C VAL A 96 -2.88 2.39 -15.87
N ALA A 97 -3.86 2.22 -16.75
CA ALA A 97 -3.64 1.73 -18.12
C ALA A 97 -2.73 2.65 -18.94
N ARG A 98 -2.66 3.94 -18.60
CA ARG A 98 -1.75 4.92 -19.22
C ARG A 98 -0.36 4.96 -18.56
N GLY A 99 -0.11 4.12 -17.55
CA GLY A 99 1.17 4.01 -16.84
C GLY A 99 1.24 4.79 -15.53
N ALA A 100 0.12 5.31 -15.01
CA ALA A 100 0.11 5.97 -13.72
C ALA A 100 0.29 4.99 -12.57
N SER A 101 1.02 5.42 -11.55
CA SER A 101 1.12 4.73 -10.26
C SER A 101 0.00 5.17 -9.34
N VAL A 102 -0.58 4.22 -8.61
CA VAL A 102 -1.55 4.48 -7.53
C VAL A 102 -0.82 4.47 -6.20
N VAL A 103 -0.93 5.53 -5.44
CA VAL A 103 -0.43 5.64 -4.08
C VAL A 103 -1.63 5.59 -3.14
N MET A 104 -1.68 4.59 -2.28
CA MET A 104 -2.72 4.41 -1.27
C MET A 104 -2.06 4.42 0.12
N ASN A 105 -2.48 5.32 0.99
CA ASN A 105 -1.99 5.42 2.35
C ASN A 105 -2.85 4.58 3.31
N ASP A 106 -2.24 4.14 4.41
CA ASP A 106 -2.89 3.43 5.53
C ASP A 106 -3.61 2.12 5.13
N VAL A 107 -3.16 1.49 4.03
CA VAL A 107 -3.76 0.23 3.53
C VAL A 107 -3.53 -0.97 4.46
N ASP A 108 -2.55 -0.89 5.35
CA ASP A 108 -2.29 -1.87 6.40
C ASP A 108 -3.48 -2.00 7.36
N SER A 109 -4.19 -0.91 7.65
CA SER A 109 -5.42 -0.93 8.46
C SER A 109 -6.63 -1.55 7.73
N LEU A 110 -6.56 -1.69 6.42
CA LEU A 110 -7.66 -2.12 5.55
C LEU A 110 -7.51 -3.56 5.06
N THR A 111 -6.34 -4.18 5.24
CA THR A 111 -6.05 -5.51 4.73
C THR A 111 -5.35 -6.38 5.78
N PRO A 112 -5.93 -7.56 6.14
CA PRO A 112 -5.33 -8.43 7.16
C PRO A 112 -3.88 -8.85 6.86
N GLY A 113 -3.55 -9.03 5.57
CA GLY A 113 -2.20 -9.40 5.15
C GLY A 113 -1.18 -8.29 5.47
N LEU A 114 -1.48 -7.04 5.12
CA LEU A 114 -0.59 -5.91 5.41
C LEU A 114 -0.59 -5.55 6.90
N THR A 115 -1.73 -5.69 7.61
CA THR A 115 -1.76 -5.58 9.07
C THR A 115 -0.75 -6.54 9.72
N GLY A 116 -0.68 -7.78 9.23
CA GLY A 116 0.27 -8.77 9.73
C GLY A 116 1.73 -8.39 9.48
N VAL A 117 2.03 -7.77 8.32
CA VAL A 117 3.38 -7.26 8.01
C VAL A 117 3.72 -6.07 8.90
N SER A 118 2.82 -5.08 9.02
CA SER A 118 3.01 -3.91 9.89
C SER A 118 3.30 -4.32 11.33
N ALA A 119 2.47 -5.21 11.90
CA ALA A 119 2.65 -5.70 13.26
C ALA A 119 3.99 -6.45 13.45
N ALA A 120 4.44 -7.21 12.45
CA ALA A 120 5.73 -7.91 12.51
C ALA A 120 6.91 -6.93 12.52
N LEU A 121 6.85 -5.84 11.75
CA LEU A 121 7.87 -4.81 11.70
C LEU A 121 7.86 -3.97 12.99
N GLU A 122 6.70 -3.52 13.43
CA GLU A 122 6.54 -2.76 14.68
C GLU A 122 7.01 -3.55 15.90
N GLY A 123 6.64 -4.83 15.98
CA GLY A 123 7.08 -5.72 17.06
C GLY A 123 8.60 -5.95 17.10
N ALA A 124 9.28 -5.73 16.00
CA ALA A 124 10.74 -5.80 15.88
C ALA A 124 11.42 -4.43 16.05
N GLY A 125 10.66 -3.35 16.32
CA GLY A 125 11.19 -1.99 16.42
C GLY A 125 11.59 -1.36 15.07
N LEU A 126 11.10 -1.93 13.96
CA LEU A 126 11.40 -1.46 12.59
C LEU A 126 10.28 -0.58 12.00
N GLY A 127 9.20 -0.37 12.73
CA GLY A 127 8.06 0.46 12.33
C GLY A 127 7.97 1.75 13.15
N LYS A 128 7.26 2.73 12.56
CA LYS A 128 6.91 4.12 12.99
C LYS A 128 7.79 4.76 14.03
#